data_f4c40ea4809a6a8bf469f9ae6f2674c7
#
_entry.id   f4c40ea4809a6a8bf469f9ae6f2674c7
#
_cell.length_a   1.000
_cell.length_b   1.000
_cell.length_c   1.000
_cell.angle_alpha   90.00
_cell.angle_beta   90.00
_cell.angle_gamma   90.00
#
_symmetry.space_group_name_H-M   'P 1'
#
loop_
_entity.id
_entity.type
_entity.pdbx_description
1 polymer ?
#
loop_
_entity_poly.entity_id
_entity_poly.type
_entity_poly.pdbx_seq_one_letter_code
_entity_poly.pdbx_strand_id
1 'polypeptide(L)'
;SEPGDGNSLNTALRECEEEIGVPPKEVTVIGKLSDVYIPLSNFNITPFVGTIPEMPNFVLSKNEVEKVIIIPLKDLLNDKNKTSQVLYRQEQKIIAPGYKIGENFIWGATAMMIAELEAMVKNEQ
;
A
#
# COMPACT_ATOMS: atom_id res chain seq x y z
N SER A 1 -3.02 12.77 -8.74
CA SER A 1 -3.46 13.86 -7.87
C SER A 1 -4.38 14.81 -8.60
N GLU A 2 -5.20 15.52 -7.86
CA GLU A 2 -6.11 16.47 -8.44
C GLU A 2 -5.39 17.75 -8.82
N PRO A 3 -5.85 18.44 -9.88
CA PRO A 3 -5.32 19.76 -10.19
C PRO A 3 -5.58 20.69 -9.00
N GLY A 4 -4.58 21.37 -8.53
CA GLY A 4 -4.72 22.28 -7.39
C GLY A 4 -4.27 21.74 -6.06
N ASP A 5 -3.93 20.45 -5.99
CA ASP A 5 -3.40 19.86 -4.76
C ASP A 5 -1.92 20.19 -4.52
N GLY A 6 -1.31 20.93 -5.39
CA GLY A 6 0.08 21.31 -5.24
C GLY A 6 1.06 20.20 -5.57
N ASN A 7 0.91 19.02 -4.96
CA ASN A 7 1.72 17.86 -5.29
C ASN A 7 1.09 16.58 -4.74
N SER A 8 1.60 15.45 -5.25
CA SER A 8 1.08 14.13 -4.90
C SER A 8 1.33 13.79 -3.43
N LEU A 9 2.42 14.31 -2.86
CA LEU A 9 2.73 14.04 -1.45
C LEU A 9 1.68 14.64 -0.53
N ASN A 10 1.29 15.89 -0.77
CA ASN A 10 0.27 16.53 0.06
C ASN A 10 -1.06 15.80 -0.05
N THR A 11 -1.40 15.32 -1.25
CA THR A 11 -2.60 14.53 -1.46
C THR A 11 -2.53 13.22 -0.68
N ALA A 12 -1.40 12.52 -0.75
CA ALA A 12 -1.24 11.25 -0.04
C ALA A 12 -1.38 11.41 1.47
N LEU A 13 -0.76 12.46 2.03
CA LEU A 13 -0.84 12.72 3.46
C LEU A 13 -2.25 13.10 3.89
N ARG A 14 -2.95 13.90 3.09
CA ARG A 14 -4.32 14.29 3.38
C ARG A 14 -5.26 13.09 3.34
N GLU A 15 -5.15 12.26 2.32
CA GLU A 15 -6.00 11.08 2.19
C GLU A 15 -5.73 10.07 3.31
N CYS A 16 -4.48 9.91 3.70
CA CYS A 16 -4.13 9.03 4.82
C CYS A 16 -4.82 9.49 6.10
N GLU A 17 -4.83 10.79 6.37
CA GLU A 17 -5.53 11.31 7.54
C GLU A 17 -7.04 11.10 7.43
N GLU A 18 -7.60 11.36 6.25
CA GLU A 18 -9.04 11.20 6.03
C GLU A 18 -9.49 9.75 6.16
N GLU A 19 -8.69 8.82 5.65
CA GLU A 19 -9.08 7.41 5.59
C GLU A 19 -8.82 6.65 6.87
N ILE A 20 -7.68 6.86 7.52
CA ILE A 20 -7.30 6.08 8.68
C ILE A 20 -6.93 6.91 9.91
N GLY A 21 -7.02 8.22 9.83
CA GLY A 21 -6.87 9.09 10.99
C GLY A 21 -5.45 9.37 11.43
N VAL A 22 -4.47 9.18 10.56
CA VAL A 22 -3.07 9.47 10.90
C VAL A 22 -2.73 10.90 10.48
N PRO A 23 -2.44 11.80 11.44
CA PRO A 23 -2.15 13.19 11.11
C PRO A 23 -0.84 13.33 10.33
N PRO A 24 -0.80 14.19 9.31
CA PRO A 24 0.42 14.39 8.53
C PRO A 24 1.64 14.77 9.36
N LYS A 25 1.44 15.51 10.45
CA LYS A 25 2.56 15.93 11.30
C LYS A 25 3.27 14.78 11.99
N GLU A 26 2.61 13.62 12.11
CA GLU A 26 3.22 12.44 12.73
C GLU A 26 3.98 11.58 11.74
N VAL A 27 3.85 11.86 10.44
CA VAL A 27 4.45 11.04 9.39
C VAL A 27 5.77 11.65 8.94
N THR A 28 6.84 10.86 9.01
CA THR A 28 8.11 11.22 8.40
C THR A 28 8.19 10.50 7.06
N VAL A 29 8.17 11.26 5.97
CA VAL A 29 8.24 10.69 4.64
C VAL A 29 9.70 10.35 4.32
N ILE A 30 9.97 9.08 4.03
CA ILE A 30 11.33 8.62 3.78
C ILE A 30 11.62 8.33 2.32
N GLY A 31 10.60 8.27 1.48
CA GLY A 31 10.86 8.05 0.07
C GLY A 31 9.59 7.90 -0.75
N LYS A 32 9.81 7.76 -2.04
CA LYS A 32 8.76 7.59 -3.03
C LYS A 32 9.06 6.34 -3.85
N LEU A 33 8.04 5.54 -4.11
CA LEU A 33 8.17 4.38 -4.98
C LEU A 33 7.81 4.77 -6.42
N SER A 34 8.03 3.84 -7.33
CA SER A 34 7.68 4.04 -8.73
C SER A 34 6.17 4.14 -8.92
N ASP A 35 5.75 4.96 -9.85
CA ASP A 35 4.33 5.09 -10.16
C ASP A 35 3.77 3.75 -10.63
N VAL A 36 2.52 3.48 -10.22
CA VAL A 36 1.79 2.29 -10.62
C VAL A 36 0.57 2.72 -11.41
N TYR A 37 0.47 2.25 -12.65
CA TYR A 37 -0.67 2.53 -13.49
C TYR A 37 -1.67 1.38 -13.39
N ILE A 38 -2.95 1.71 -13.17
CA ILE A 38 -4.02 0.73 -13.09
C ILE A 38 -4.92 0.91 -14.30
N PRO A 39 -4.81 0.03 -15.31
CA PRO A 39 -5.54 0.22 -16.58
C PRO A 39 -7.05 0.29 -16.44
N LEU A 40 -7.64 -0.52 -15.57
CA LEU A 40 -9.10 -0.58 -15.42
C LEU A 40 -9.71 0.75 -15.02
N SER A 41 -9.05 1.48 -14.13
CA SER A 41 -9.55 2.76 -13.64
C SER A 41 -8.86 3.94 -14.31
N ASN A 42 -7.83 3.69 -15.10
CA ASN A 42 -6.99 4.72 -15.72
C ASN A 42 -6.36 5.63 -14.65
N PHE A 43 -6.11 5.07 -13.47
CA PHE A 43 -5.41 5.81 -12.40
C PHE A 43 -3.91 5.55 -12.46
N ASN A 44 -3.17 6.61 -12.18
CA ASN A 44 -1.74 6.51 -11.96
C ASN A 44 -1.49 6.82 -10.49
N ILE A 45 -0.95 5.85 -9.76
CA ILE A 45 -0.71 5.96 -8.33
C ILE A 45 0.74 6.29 -8.09
N THR A 46 1.01 7.31 -7.27
CA THR A 46 2.36 7.62 -6.82
C THR A 46 2.45 7.23 -5.34
N PRO A 47 3.12 6.11 -5.03
CA PRO A 47 3.22 5.66 -3.64
C PRO A 47 4.32 6.39 -2.89
N PHE A 48 4.06 6.70 -1.64
CA PHE A 48 5.06 7.26 -0.73
C PHE A 48 5.22 6.33 0.46
N VAL A 49 6.42 6.29 1.01
CA VAL A 49 6.73 5.51 2.21
C VAL A 49 7.01 6.48 3.34
N GLY A 50 6.31 6.27 4.44
CA GLY A 50 6.49 7.08 5.63
C GLY A 50 6.62 6.21 6.86
N THR A 51 7.16 6.80 7.91
CA THR A 51 7.25 6.16 9.23
C THR A 51 6.54 7.03 10.26
N ILE A 52 6.07 6.38 11.31
CA ILE A 52 5.45 7.06 12.44
C ILE A 52 6.09 6.53 13.72
N PRO A 53 6.22 7.38 14.75
CA PRO A 53 6.97 6.98 15.96
C PRO A 53 6.25 5.95 16.83
N GLU A 54 4.94 5.93 16.77
CA GLU A 54 4.14 5.06 17.64
C GLU A 54 2.95 4.52 16.87
N MET A 55 2.45 3.35 17.31
CA MET A 55 1.23 2.78 16.76
C MET A 55 0.08 3.76 16.99
N PRO A 56 -0.58 4.23 15.94
CA PRO A 56 -1.65 5.21 16.12
C PRO A 56 -2.96 4.55 16.55
N ASN A 57 -3.85 5.36 17.09
CA ASN A 57 -5.24 4.97 17.25
C ASN A 57 -5.94 5.26 15.93
N PHE A 58 -6.13 4.23 15.13
CA PHE A 58 -6.73 4.42 13.81
C PHE A 58 -8.20 4.83 13.93
N VAL A 59 -8.57 5.84 13.16
CA VAL A 59 -9.95 6.27 13.02
C VAL A 59 -10.31 6.07 11.55
N LEU A 60 -11.14 5.07 11.28
CA LEU A 60 -11.42 4.66 9.91
C LEU A 60 -12.59 5.44 9.32
N SER A 61 -12.42 5.85 8.07
CA SER A 61 -13.53 6.39 7.30
C SER A 61 -14.48 5.25 6.96
N LYS A 62 -15.70 5.31 7.47
CA LYS A 62 -16.66 4.21 7.33
C LYS A 62 -17.01 3.88 5.89
N ASN A 63 -16.94 4.87 5.01
CA ASN A 63 -17.30 4.67 3.61
C ASN A 63 -16.15 4.19 2.74
N GLU A 64 -14.91 4.35 3.20
CA GLU A 64 -13.74 4.08 2.38
C GLU A 64 -12.87 2.95 2.90
N VAL A 65 -12.84 2.73 4.22
CA VAL A 65 -11.95 1.75 4.84
C VAL A 65 -12.74 0.81 5.72
N GLU A 66 -12.71 -0.46 5.36
CA GLU A 66 -13.38 -1.49 6.14
C GLU A 66 -12.58 -1.87 7.37
N LYS A 67 -11.26 -2.04 7.20
CA LYS A 67 -10.38 -2.40 8.31
C LYS A 67 -8.93 -2.04 7.96
N VAL A 68 -8.10 -1.97 8.99
CA VAL A 68 -6.66 -1.81 8.85
C VAL A 68 -6.00 -3.15 9.16
N ILE A 69 -5.10 -3.58 8.29
CA ILE A 69 -4.34 -4.80 8.49
C ILE A 69 -2.91 -4.39 8.82
N ILE A 70 -2.44 -4.80 10.00
CA ILE A 70 -1.09 -4.49 10.47
C ILE A 70 -0.24 -5.73 10.31
N ILE A 71 0.82 -5.61 9.53
CA ILE A 71 1.66 -6.75 9.19
C ILE A 71 3.10 -6.45 9.59
N PRO A 72 3.75 -7.33 10.35
CA PRO A 72 5.17 -7.15 10.64
C PRO A 72 5.98 -7.11 9.36
N LEU A 73 6.89 -6.15 9.25
CA LEU A 73 7.69 -5.99 8.04
C LEU A 73 8.46 -7.28 7.71
N LYS A 74 8.94 -7.99 8.72
CA LYS A 74 9.65 -9.25 8.51
C LYS A 74 8.81 -10.29 7.77
N ASP A 75 7.49 -10.26 7.94
CA ASP A 75 6.61 -11.20 7.26
C ASP A 75 6.46 -10.84 5.78
N LEU A 76 6.45 -9.55 5.46
CA LEU A 76 6.44 -9.10 4.06
C LEU A 76 7.75 -9.41 3.35
N LEU A 77 8.85 -9.41 4.09
CA LEU A 77 10.17 -9.69 3.53
C LEU A 77 10.50 -11.18 3.50
N ASN A 78 9.63 -12.03 4.01
CA ASN A 78 9.85 -13.46 4.05
C ASN A 78 9.38 -14.10 2.75
N ASP A 79 10.30 -14.66 1.99
CA ASP A 79 10.01 -15.28 0.71
C ASP A 79 9.00 -16.43 0.80
N LYS A 80 8.89 -17.06 1.96
CA LYS A 80 7.94 -18.15 2.16
C LYS A 80 6.49 -17.68 2.04
N ASN A 81 6.24 -16.39 2.25
CA ASN A 81 4.90 -15.81 2.16
C ASN A 81 4.52 -15.40 0.74
N LYS A 82 5.49 -15.43 -0.18
CA LYS A 82 5.22 -15.13 -1.58
C LYS A 82 4.58 -16.33 -2.26
N THR A 83 3.48 -16.11 -2.94
CA THR A 83 2.76 -17.18 -3.62
C THR A 83 1.88 -16.59 -4.72
N SER A 84 1.20 -17.46 -5.44
CA SER A 84 0.22 -17.03 -6.42
C SER A 84 -1.11 -17.71 -6.11
N GLN A 85 -2.20 -17.01 -6.35
CA GLN A 85 -3.53 -17.57 -6.18
C GLN A 85 -4.33 -17.39 -7.45
N VAL A 86 -5.28 -18.29 -7.64
CA VAL A 86 -6.24 -18.18 -8.73
C VAL A 86 -7.40 -17.32 -8.26
N LEU A 87 -7.62 -16.24 -8.98
CA LEU A 87 -8.74 -15.33 -8.70
C LEU A 87 -9.62 -15.26 -9.94
N TYR A 88 -10.88 -14.91 -9.74
CA TYR A 88 -11.82 -14.74 -10.85
C TYR A 88 -12.29 -13.29 -10.86
N ARG A 89 -12.18 -12.67 -12.03
CA ARG A 89 -12.62 -11.29 -12.23
C ARG A 89 -13.47 -11.28 -13.48
N GLN A 90 -14.75 -10.94 -13.33
CA GLN A 90 -15.69 -10.95 -14.46
C GLN A 90 -15.66 -12.28 -15.19
N GLU A 91 -15.70 -13.38 -14.44
CA GLU A 91 -15.65 -14.76 -14.93
C GLU A 91 -14.34 -15.16 -15.60
N GLN A 92 -13.35 -14.28 -15.62
CA GLN A 92 -12.04 -14.62 -16.13
C GLN A 92 -11.12 -15.09 -15.02
N LYS A 93 -10.40 -16.18 -15.31
CA LYS A 93 -9.43 -16.74 -14.38
C LYS A 93 -8.14 -15.92 -14.45
N ILE A 94 -7.68 -15.47 -13.29
CA ILE A 94 -6.44 -14.71 -13.16
C ILE A 94 -5.53 -15.44 -12.18
N ILE A 95 -4.26 -15.59 -12.56
CA ILE A 95 -3.24 -16.09 -11.63
C ILE A 95 -2.52 -14.87 -11.09
N ALA A 96 -2.75 -14.55 -9.82
CA ALA A 96 -2.22 -13.33 -9.21
C ALA A 96 -1.07 -13.65 -8.27
N PRO A 97 0.13 -13.11 -8.52
CA PRO A 97 1.21 -13.21 -7.55
C PRO A 97 0.97 -12.25 -6.39
N GLY A 98 1.42 -12.63 -5.20
CA GLY A 98 1.22 -11.80 -4.04
C GLY A 98 1.82 -12.40 -2.77
N TYR A 99 1.29 -11.94 -1.65
CA TYR A 99 1.77 -12.34 -0.32
C TYR A 99 0.61 -12.93 0.46
N LYS A 100 0.78 -14.16 0.94
CA LYS A 100 -0.20 -14.82 1.79
C LYS A 100 0.29 -14.71 3.23
N ILE A 101 -0.41 -13.95 4.04
CA ILE A 101 -0.03 -13.74 5.44
C ILE A 101 -1.26 -14.00 6.30
N GLY A 102 -1.25 -15.11 7.02
CA GLY A 102 -2.43 -15.57 7.72
C GLY A 102 -3.57 -15.84 6.74
N GLU A 103 -4.70 -15.22 6.95
CA GLU A 103 -5.85 -15.35 6.07
C GLU A 103 -5.88 -14.28 4.97
N ASN A 104 -4.94 -13.35 5.02
CA ASN A 104 -4.92 -12.23 4.07
C ASN A 104 -4.09 -12.58 2.86
N PHE A 105 -4.58 -12.24 1.68
CA PHE A 105 -3.82 -12.33 0.44
C PHE A 105 -3.70 -10.94 -0.17
N ILE A 106 -2.47 -10.45 -0.26
CA ILE A 106 -2.15 -9.13 -0.79
C ILE A 106 -1.65 -9.30 -2.21
N TRP A 107 -2.34 -8.69 -3.17
CA TRP A 107 -2.02 -8.83 -4.58
C TRP A 107 -2.25 -7.52 -5.32
N GLY A 108 -2.04 -7.52 -6.63
CA GLY A 108 -2.28 -6.35 -7.47
C GLY A 108 -1.30 -5.23 -7.21
N ALA A 109 -1.79 -4.00 -7.31
CA ALA A 109 -0.96 -2.81 -7.17
C ALA A 109 -0.25 -2.76 -5.81
N THR A 110 -0.95 -3.12 -4.75
CA THR A 110 -0.36 -3.14 -3.41
C THR A 110 0.82 -4.09 -3.33
N ALA A 111 0.69 -5.29 -3.91
CA ALA A 111 1.79 -6.25 -3.92
C ALA A 111 2.99 -5.73 -4.73
N MET A 112 2.75 -5.00 -5.81
CA MET A 112 3.82 -4.39 -6.59
C MET A 112 4.58 -3.35 -5.78
N MET A 113 3.87 -2.54 -5.01
CA MET A 113 4.49 -1.54 -4.12
C MET A 113 5.34 -2.22 -3.05
N ILE A 114 4.82 -3.28 -2.45
CA ILE A 114 5.55 -4.03 -1.42
C ILE A 114 6.81 -4.65 -1.99
N ALA A 115 6.74 -5.20 -3.20
CA ALA A 115 7.90 -5.80 -3.84
C ALA A 115 9.01 -4.77 -4.08
N GLU A 116 8.65 -3.57 -4.49
CA GLU A 116 9.64 -2.50 -4.68
C GLU A 116 10.24 -2.06 -3.34
N LEU A 117 9.41 -1.93 -2.32
CA LEU A 117 9.88 -1.60 -0.98
C LEU A 117 10.86 -2.65 -0.47
N GLU A 118 10.55 -3.93 -0.69
CA GLU A 118 11.44 -5.02 -0.31
C GLU A 118 12.80 -4.90 -0.99
N ALA A 119 12.79 -4.62 -2.29
CA ALA A 119 14.03 -4.47 -3.05
C ALA A 119 14.88 -3.33 -2.49
N MET A 120 14.25 -2.21 -2.14
CA MET A 120 14.96 -1.08 -1.57
C MET A 120 15.56 -1.40 -0.21
N VAL A 121 14.81 -2.07 0.65
CA VAL A 121 15.28 -2.45 1.98
C VAL A 121 16.47 -3.42 1.87
N LYS A 122 16.37 -4.41 0.99
CA LYS A 122 17.43 -5.41 0.83
C LYS A 122 18.70 -4.82 0.23
N ASN A 123 18.59 -3.80 -0.62
CA ASN A 123 19.74 -3.18 -1.24
C ASN A 123 20.54 -2.31 -0.28
N GLU A 124 19.96 -1.91 0.85
CA GLU A 124 20.62 -1.09 1.84
C GLU A 124 21.34 -1.89 2.93
N GLN A 125 21.24 -3.20 2.88
CA GLN A 125 21.89 -4.08 3.86
C GLN A 125 23.29 -4.49 3.46
#